data_4574baf473a1ab10830f4ad46cc26b39
#
_entry.id   4574baf473a1ab10830f4ad46cc26b39
#
_cell.length_a   1.000
_cell.length_b   1.000
_cell.length_c   1.000
_cell.angle_alpha   90.00
_cell.angle_beta   90.00
_cell.angle_gamma   90.00
#
_symmetry.space_group_name_H-M   'P 1'
#
loop_
_entity.id
_entity.type
_entity.pdbx_description
1 polymer ?
#
loop_
_entity_poly.entity_id
_entity_poly.type
_entity_poly.pdbx_seq_one_letter_code
_entity_poly.pdbx_strand_id
1 'polypeptide(L)'
;MLFRSNARSGPAAGGSVGTASGVTSSGFTLTTSTGQQVTIKEASSTTYEQGTSPASISAVTSGAPVLVLGTTDSSTITASQVIVDPPSGSASSPGGQTIGYAKGKQGSTEKVGTIPSDYSQGSGTLASGTTADKATEAALAVYPGGTIDRVVKLSNGDYEVHNIGVNWPHHIFVNADFQVIGADD
;
A
#
# COMPACT_ATOMS: atom_id res chain seq x y z
N MET A 1 9.60 -26.15 22.66
CA MET A 1 8.67 -25.09 22.23
C MET A 1 9.38 -24.29 21.15
N LEU A 2 9.14 -24.61 19.87
CA LEU A 2 9.75 -23.86 18.76
C LEU A 2 8.97 -22.57 18.58
N PHE A 3 9.56 -21.47 18.95
CA PHE A 3 9.10 -20.15 18.47
C PHE A 3 9.34 -20.12 16.95
N ARG A 4 8.30 -20.29 16.17
CA ARG A 4 8.33 -19.88 14.78
C ARG A 4 8.43 -18.35 14.80
N SER A 5 9.62 -17.82 14.65
CA SER A 5 9.79 -16.41 14.33
C SER A 5 9.01 -16.17 13.04
N ASN A 6 8.00 -15.32 13.10
CA ASN A 6 7.33 -14.84 11.91
C ASN A 6 8.37 -14.27 10.97
N ALA A 7 8.67 -14.95 9.87
CA ALA A 7 9.62 -14.55 8.84
C ALA A 7 9.13 -13.32 8.04
N ARG A 8 8.35 -12.44 8.68
CA ARG A 8 7.71 -11.26 8.09
C ARG A 8 8.19 -9.95 8.71
N SER A 9 9.32 -9.98 9.41
CA SER A 9 10.00 -8.77 9.86
C SER A 9 11.13 -8.46 8.88
N GLY A 10 11.15 -7.25 8.36
CA GLY A 10 12.18 -6.77 7.45
C GLY A 10 11.58 -6.05 6.24
N PRO A 11 12.43 -5.40 5.44
CA PRO A 11 11.99 -4.67 4.26
C PRO A 11 11.27 -5.59 3.27
N ALA A 12 10.10 -5.15 2.76
CA ALA A 12 9.32 -5.86 1.77
C ALA A 12 8.68 -4.90 0.78
N ALA A 13 8.19 -5.41 -0.34
CA ALA A 13 7.48 -4.61 -1.33
C ALA A 13 6.18 -4.04 -0.74
N GLY A 14 5.97 -2.75 -0.96
CA GLY A 14 4.81 -2.02 -0.47
C GLY A 14 4.77 -0.60 -1.03
N GLY A 15 4.14 0.31 -0.30
CA GLY A 15 4.00 1.69 -0.74
C GLY A 15 3.09 2.51 0.14
N SER A 16 2.92 3.78 -0.24
CA SER A 16 2.02 4.70 0.45
C SER A 16 1.53 5.80 -0.49
N VAL A 17 0.37 6.36 -0.19
CA VAL A 17 -0.21 7.49 -0.91
C VAL A 17 -0.40 8.67 0.03
N GLY A 18 -0.12 9.87 -0.45
CA GLY A 18 -0.24 11.08 0.36
C GLY A 18 0.23 12.32 -0.35
N THR A 19 0.60 13.34 0.41
CA THR A 19 1.06 14.63 -0.09
C THR A 19 2.56 14.79 0.15
N ALA A 20 3.29 15.14 -0.90
CA ALA A 20 4.74 15.35 -0.83
C ALA A 20 5.10 16.68 -0.15
N SER A 21 6.18 16.68 0.62
CA SER A 21 6.78 17.87 1.22
C SER A 21 8.29 17.68 1.42
N GLY A 22 9.04 18.79 1.59
CA GLY A 22 10.48 18.72 1.82
C GLY A 22 11.26 18.03 0.70
N VAL A 23 10.87 18.29 -0.56
CA VAL A 23 11.44 17.63 -1.74
C VAL A 23 12.90 18.06 -1.94
N THR A 24 13.77 17.07 -2.08
CA THR A 24 15.21 17.23 -2.34
C THR A 24 15.63 16.29 -3.47
N SER A 25 16.88 16.34 -3.89
CA SER A 25 17.42 15.44 -4.91
C SER A 25 17.62 13.99 -4.45
N SER A 26 17.39 13.69 -3.17
CA SER A 26 17.59 12.36 -2.58
C SER A 26 16.32 11.75 -1.99
N GLY A 27 15.22 12.51 -1.99
CA GLY A 27 13.93 12.05 -1.47
C GLY A 27 13.07 13.19 -0.94
N PHE A 28 11.97 12.80 -0.31
CA PHE A 28 10.98 13.72 0.25
C PHE A 28 10.22 13.08 1.42
N THR A 29 9.42 13.86 2.10
CA THR A 29 8.48 13.36 3.10
C THR A 29 7.08 13.26 2.48
N LEU A 30 6.43 12.14 2.67
CA LEU A 30 5.05 11.92 2.28
C LEU A 30 4.18 11.95 3.54
N THR A 31 3.10 12.74 3.52
CA THR A 31 2.12 12.77 4.61
C THR A 31 0.84 12.11 4.12
N THR A 32 0.44 11.02 4.76
CA THR A 32 -0.79 10.29 4.42
C THR A 32 -2.05 11.05 4.86
N SER A 33 -3.22 10.63 4.39
CA SER A 33 -4.51 11.22 4.79
C SER A 33 -4.82 11.07 6.29
N THR A 34 -4.18 10.14 6.99
CA THR A 34 -4.28 9.97 8.44
C THR A 34 -3.25 10.80 9.22
N GLY A 35 -2.38 11.53 8.53
CA GLY A 35 -1.33 12.36 9.13
C GLY A 35 -0.03 11.62 9.45
N GLN A 36 0.11 10.36 9.04
CA GLN A 36 1.37 9.63 9.15
C GLN A 36 2.41 10.26 8.22
N GLN A 37 3.63 10.46 8.74
CA GLN A 37 4.77 10.90 7.94
C GLN A 37 5.62 9.69 7.54
N VAL A 38 5.88 9.58 6.26
CA VAL A 38 6.67 8.52 5.64
C VAL A 38 7.86 9.15 4.95
N THR A 39 9.06 8.67 5.26
CA THR A 39 10.29 9.13 4.60
C THR A 39 10.47 8.39 3.29
N ILE A 40 10.51 9.12 2.19
CA ILE A 40 10.76 8.56 0.87
C ILE A 40 12.22 8.78 0.50
N LYS A 41 12.93 7.69 0.27
CA LYS A 41 14.30 7.68 -0.27
C LYS A 41 14.24 7.33 -1.74
N GLU A 42 14.93 8.08 -2.55
CA GLU A 42 15.06 7.82 -3.98
C GLU A 42 16.34 7.06 -4.27
N ALA A 43 16.25 6.12 -5.20
CA ALA A 43 17.38 5.40 -5.76
C ALA A 43 17.64 5.88 -7.20
N SER A 44 18.82 5.59 -7.72
CA SER A 44 19.13 5.91 -9.12
C SER A 44 18.26 5.20 -10.14
N SER A 45 17.58 4.13 -9.72
CA SER A 45 16.63 3.35 -10.51
C SER A 45 15.17 3.76 -10.31
N THR A 46 14.88 4.76 -9.46
CA THR A 46 13.52 5.25 -9.24
C THR A 46 12.94 5.82 -10.52
N THR A 47 11.77 5.36 -10.91
CA THR A 47 11.02 5.85 -12.06
C THR A 47 9.92 6.82 -11.62
N TYR A 48 9.57 7.76 -12.49
CA TYR A 48 8.56 8.78 -12.22
C TYR A 48 7.51 8.79 -13.30
N GLU A 49 6.26 8.95 -12.88
CA GLU A 49 5.12 9.17 -13.75
C GLU A 49 4.29 10.34 -13.24
N GLN A 50 3.62 11.04 -14.14
CA GLN A 50 2.56 12.00 -13.81
C GLN A 50 1.27 11.55 -14.48
N GLY A 51 0.30 11.15 -13.65
CA GLY A 51 -0.85 10.41 -14.14
C GLY A 51 -0.42 9.07 -14.74
N THR A 52 -0.49 8.96 -16.07
CA THR A 52 -0.05 7.78 -16.84
C THR A 52 1.10 8.08 -17.79
N SER A 53 1.72 9.26 -17.69
CA SER A 53 2.80 9.69 -18.57
C SER A 53 4.16 9.65 -17.86
N PRO A 54 5.23 9.24 -18.55
CA PRO A 54 6.57 9.32 -17.98
C PRO A 54 6.91 10.75 -17.54
N ALA A 55 7.54 10.86 -16.37
CA ALA A 55 7.93 12.12 -15.78
C ALA A 55 9.36 12.07 -15.22
N SER A 56 9.76 13.10 -14.50
CA SER A 56 11.02 13.16 -13.76
C SER A 56 10.76 13.64 -12.33
N ILE A 57 11.79 13.59 -11.49
CA ILE A 57 11.72 14.08 -10.10
C ILE A 57 11.16 15.51 -10.00
N SER A 58 11.39 16.35 -11.02
CA SER A 58 10.89 17.73 -11.02
C SER A 58 9.35 17.85 -11.01
N ALA A 59 8.63 16.77 -11.34
CA ALA A 59 7.19 16.72 -11.21
C ALA A 59 6.73 16.60 -9.74
N VAL A 60 7.59 16.09 -8.86
CA VAL A 60 7.31 16.01 -7.43
C VAL A 60 7.51 17.38 -6.80
N THR A 61 6.43 18.09 -6.56
CA THR A 61 6.45 19.40 -5.92
C THR A 61 5.83 19.33 -4.52
N SER A 62 6.20 20.29 -3.67
CA SER A 62 5.58 20.37 -2.32
C SER A 62 4.08 20.63 -2.46
N GLY A 63 3.26 19.80 -1.81
CA GLY A 63 1.81 19.82 -1.92
C GLY A 63 1.23 18.91 -3.00
N ALA A 64 2.06 18.31 -3.86
CA ALA A 64 1.57 17.36 -4.86
C ALA A 64 1.07 16.06 -4.23
N PRO A 65 -0.07 15.53 -4.68
CA PRO A 65 -0.48 14.18 -4.32
C PRO A 65 0.41 13.16 -5.05
N VAL A 66 0.93 12.19 -4.31
CA VAL A 66 1.83 11.17 -4.86
C VAL A 66 1.48 9.79 -4.33
N LEU A 67 1.60 8.78 -5.19
CA LEU A 67 1.66 7.37 -4.83
C LEU A 67 3.11 6.91 -4.97
N VAL A 68 3.66 6.33 -3.93
CA VAL A 68 5.02 5.79 -3.92
C VAL A 68 4.96 4.28 -3.75
N LEU A 69 5.59 3.57 -4.67
CA LEU A 69 5.77 2.13 -4.63
C LEU A 69 7.26 1.82 -4.45
N GLY A 70 7.57 0.77 -3.70
CA GLY A 70 8.96 0.42 -3.46
C GLY A 70 9.15 -0.59 -2.33
N THR A 71 10.32 -0.56 -1.73
CA THR A 71 10.63 -1.39 -0.56
C THR A 71 10.35 -0.58 0.70
N THR A 72 9.41 -1.05 1.50
CA THR A 72 9.01 -0.43 2.76
C THR A 72 9.77 -1.07 3.93
N ASP A 73 10.32 -0.24 4.78
CA ASP A 73 10.92 -0.61 6.08
C ASP A 73 10.40 0.37 7.13
N SER A 74 9.45 -0.08 7.94
CA SER A 74 8.76 0.72 8.95
C SER A 74 8.12 1.99 8.34
N SER A 75 8.62 3.17 8.63
CA SER A 75 8.17 4.48 8.12
C SER A 75 9.04 5.02 6.98
N THR A 76 9.88 4.18 6.38
CA THR A 76 10.73 4.55 5.25
C THR A 76 10.41 3.71 4.04
N ILE A 77 10.27 4.34 2.88
CA ILE A 77 10.12 3.66 1.59
C ILE A 77 11.30 4.04 0.71
N THR A 78 12.04 3.02 0.25
CA THR A 78 12.99 3.19 -0.86
C THR A 78 12.22 3.03 -2.16
N ALA A 79 11.97 4.13 -2.84
CA ALA A 79 11.09 4.19 -3.99
C ALA A 79 11.66 3.46 -5.20
N SER A 80 10.89 2.58 -5.79
CA SER A 80 11.09 2.05 -7.15
C SER A 80 10.32 2.86 -8.19
N GLN A 81 9.13 3.36 -7.81
CA GLN A 81 8.28 4.20 -8.65
C GLN A 81 7.59 5.27 -7.83
N VAL A 82 7.50 6.46 -8.39
CA VAL A 82 6.75 7.60 -7.85
C VAL A 82 5.76 8.08 -8.91
N ILE A 83 4.48 8.05 -8.59
CA ILE A 83 3.40 8.50 -9.46
C ILE A 83 2.83 9.81 -8.88
N VAL A 84 3.05 10.90 -9.57
CA VAL A 84 2.50 12.22 -9.23
C VAL A 84 1.10 12.33 -9.83
N ASP A 85 0.17 12.92 -9.10
CA ASP A 85 -1.24 13.00 -9.49
C ASP A 85 -1.78 11.61 -9.89
N PRO A 86 -1.68 10.60 -9.00
CA PRO A 86 -2.14 9.25 -9.33
C PRO A 86 -3.62 9.32 -9.75
N PRO A 87 -4.01 8.58 -10.80
CA PRO A 87 -5.38 8.55 -11.22
C PRO A 87 -6.27 8.17 -10.02
N SER A 88 -7.28 9.00 -9.75
CA SER A 88 -8.25 8.73 -8.69
C SER A 88 -8.97 7.43 -9.05
N GLY A 89 -8.52 6.33 -8.44
CA GLY A 89 -9.10 5.03 -8.72
C GLY A 89 -10.54 5.00 -8.26
N SER A 90 -11.46 4.95 -9.21
CA SER A 90 -12.76 4.35 -8.95
C SER A 90 -12.52 2.85 -8.85
N ALA A 91 -11.97 2.40 -7.71
CA ALA A 91 -11.86 0.99 -7.41
C ALA A 91 -13.29 0.46 -7.20
N SER A 92 -13.87 -0.02 -8.28
CA SER A 92 -15.13 -0.75 -8.21
C SER A 92 -14.84 -2.11 -7.59
N SER A 93 -15.31 -2.32 -6.37
CA SER A 93 -15.43 -3.68 -5.82
C SER A 93 -16.27 -4.55 -6.76
N PRO A 94 -15.90 -5.82 -6.96
CA PRO A 94 -16.80 -6.78 -7.59
C PRO A 94 -18.10 -6.87 -6.80
N GLY A 95 -19.19 -6.38 -7.35
CA GLY A 95 -20.49 -6.29 -6.66
C GLY A 95 -21.06 -4.89 -6.55
N GLY A 96 -20.38 -3.87 -7.11
CA GLY A 96 -20.91 -2.50 -7.22
C GLY A 96 -21.04 -1.74 -5.90
N GLN A 97 -20.48 -2.26 -4.80
CA GLN A 97 -20.37 -1.52 -3.55
C GLN A 97 -19.07 -0.73 -3.55
N THR A 98 -19.18 0.59 -3.55
CA THR A 98 -18.08 1.47 -3.18
C THR A 98 -17.79 1.22 -1.70
N ILE A 99 -16.74 0.47 -1.37
CA ILE A 99 -16.28 0.33 0.00
C ILE A 99 -15.62 1.67 0.34
N GLY A 100 -16.38 2.56 0.98
CA GLY A 100 -15.86 3.84 1.42
C GLY A 100 -14.78 3.63 2.49
N TYR A 101 -13.71 4.42 2.45
CA TYR A 101 -12.76 4.51 3.55
C TYR A 101 -13.52 4.92 4.82
N ALA A 102 -13.67 3.98 5.73
CA ALA A 102 -14.14 4.26 7.06
C ALA A 102 -12.92 4.35 7.98
N LYS A 103 -12.70 5.51 8.60
CA LYS A 103 -11.69 5.66 9.64
C LYS A 103 -12.13 4.80 10.84
N GLY A 104 -11.67 3.55 10.88
CA GLY A 104 -12.00 2.60 11.93
C GLY A 104 -11.55 3.11 13.31
N LYS A 105 -12.24 2.69 14.36
CA LYS A 105 -11.80 2.89 15.73
C LYS A 105 -10.64 1.91 16.00
N GLN A 106 -9.69 2.33 16.80
CA GLN A 106 -8.62 1.44 17.27
C GLN A 106 -9.24 0.23 17.98
N GLY A 107 -8.81 -0.98 17.58
CA GLY A 107 -9.37 -2.25 18.07
C GLY A 107 -10.74 -2.59 17.46
N SER A 108 -11.06 -2.08 16.28
CA SER A 108 -12.24 -2.48 15.52
C SER A 108 -12.09 -3.94 15.07
N THR A 109 -13.09 -4.77 15.37
CA THR A 109 -13.21 -6.13 14.81
C THR A 109 -14.06 -6.13 13.53
N GLU A 110 -14.13 -4.98 12.85
CA GLU A 110 -14.94 -4.81 11.67
C GLU A 110 -14.33 -5.53 10.49
N LYS A 111 -15.13 -6.41 9.89
CA LYS A 111 -14.82 -7.12 8.65
C LYS A 111 -15.70 -6.59 7.55
N VAL A 112 -15.10 -6.26 6.42
CA VAL A 112 -15.82 -5.76 5.25
C VAL A 112 -15.54 -6.65 4.05
N GLY A 113 -16.57 -6.98 3.30
CA GLY A 113 -16.45 -7.80 2.09
C GLY A 113 -16.11 -9.26 2.37
N THR A 114 -15.32 -9.86 1.50
CA THR A 114 -14.93 -11.29 1.56
C THR A 114 -13.53 -11.43 2.11
N ILE A 115 -13.41 -12.13 3.23
CA ILE A 115 -12.12 -12.56 3.78
C ILE A 115 -11.83 -13.97 3.25
N PRO A 116 -10.70 -14.23 2.59
CA PRO A 116 -10.36 -15.56 2.10
C PRO A 116 -10.35 -16.59 3.23
N SER A 117 -11.03 -17.73 3.01
CA SER A 117 -11.19 -18.78 4.04
C SER A 117 -9.90 -19.48 4.41
N ASP A 118 -8.88 -19.41 3.54
CA ASP A 118 -7.54 -19.95 3.75
C ASP A 118 -6.57 -18.91 4.38
N TYR A 119 -7.06 -17.71 4.62
CA TYR A 119 -6.29 -16.69 5.31
C TYR A 119 -6.10 -17.07 6.78
N SER A 120 -4.87 -17.02 7.22
CA SER A 120 -4.48 -16.97 8.62
C SER A 120 -3.28 -16.06 8.76
N GLN A 121 -3.24 -15.30 9.85
CA GLN A 121 -2.13 -14.36 10.08
C GLN A 121 -0.80 -15.10 10.04
N GLY A 122 0.10 -14.63 9.18
CA GLY A 122 1.40 -15.26 8.98
C GLY A 122 1.44 -16.32 7.86
N SER A 123 0.32 -16.66 7.22
CA SER A 123 0.26 -17.60 6.08
C SER A 123 0.64 -16.94 4.76
N GLY A 124 0.97 -17.76 3.76
CA GLY A 124 1.25 -17.34 2.39
C GLY A 124 2.74 -17.04 2.12
N THR A 125 3.02 -16.48 0.96
CA THR A 125 4.37 -16.20 0.45
C THR A 125 4.50 -14.71 0.11
N LEU A 126 5.61 -14.08 0.49
CA LEU A 126 5.86 -12.67 0.14
C LEU A 126 5.83 -12.49 -1.38
N ALA A 127 5.04 -11.55 -1.84
CA ALA A 127 5.02 -11.08 -3.22
C ALA A 127 6.05 -9.95 -3.41
N SER A 128 6.53 -9.78 -4.63
CA SER A 128 7.49 -8.74 -5.00
C SER A 128 7.28 -8.27 -6.43
N GLY A 129 7.95 -7.18 -6.82
CA GLY A 129 7.91 -6.61 -8.16
C GLY A 129 6.49 -6.20 -8.56
N THR A 130 6.20 -6.21 -9.85
CA THR A 130 4.94 -5.72 -10.42
C THR A 130 3.67 -6.30 -9.78
N THR A 131 3.73 -7.55 -9.30
CA THR A 131 2.59 -8.16 -8.60
C THR A 131 2.30 -7.47 -7.27
N ALA A 132 3.34 -7.22 -6.48
CA ALA A 132 3.18 -6.50 -5.22
C ALA A 132 2.78 -5.04 -5.46
N ASP A 133 3.35 -4.39 -6.49
CA ASP A 133 3.04 -3.00 -6.84
C ASP A 133 1.56 -2.85 -7.20
N LYS A 134 1.02 -3.72 -8.07
CA LYS A 134 -0.41 -3.71 -8.46
C LYS A 134 -1.35 -3.98 -7.27
N ALA A 135 -1.01 -4.92 -6.40
CA ALA A 135 -1.81 -5.20 -5.22
C ALA A 135 -1.79 -4.03 -4.23
N THR A 136 -0.63 -3.38 -4.05
CA THR A 136 -0.46 -2.17 -3.24
C THR A 136 -1.28 -1.01 -3.79
N GLU A 137 -1.18 -0.76 -5.09
CA GLU A 137 -1.94 0.29 -5.78
C GLU A 137 -3.45 0.09 -5.63
N ALA A 138 -3.94 -1.13 -5.86
CA ALA A 138 -5.34 -1.49 -5.70
C ALA A 138 -5.83 -1.27 -4.26
N ALA A 139 -5.06 -1.70 -3.27
CA ALA A 139 -5.39 -1.52 -1.86
C ALA A 139 -5.44 -0.04 -1.45
N LEU A 140 -4.44 0.75 -1.84
CA LEU A 140 -4.35 2.18 -1.52
C LEU A 140 -5.40 3.02 -2.27
N ALA A 141 -5.86 2.58 -3.44
CA ALA A 141 -6.96 3.23 -4.15
C ALA A 141 -8.28 3.17 -3.37
N VAL A 142 -8.50 2.11 -2.59
CA VAL A 142 -9.69 1.92 -1.76
C VAL A 142 -9.47 2.44 -0.34
N TYR A 143 -8.30 2.19 0.23
CA TYR A 143 -7.94 2.54 1.62
C TYR A 143 -6.66 3.41 1.67
N PRO A 144 -6.74 4.69 1.32
CA PRO A 144 -5.57 5.58 1.14
C PRO A 144 -5.04 6.16 2.47
N GLY A 145 -5.01 5.41 3.55
CA GLY A 145 -4.74 6.00 4.87
C GLY A 145 -3.42 5.67 5.52
N GLY A 146 -2.80 4.58 5.11
CA GLY A 146 -1.62 4.04 5.77
C GLY A 146 -0.43 3.83 4.84
N THR A 147 0.43 2.94 5.28
CA THR A 147 1.59 2.48 4.53
C THR A 147 1.50 0.97 4.38
N ILE A 148 1.56 0.49 3.16
CA ILE A 148 1.66 -0.94 2.90
C ILE A 148 3.11 -1.35 3.15
N ASP A 149 3.32 -2.24 4.11
CA ASP A 149 4.66 -2.71 4.47
C ASP A 149 4.98 -4.08 3.87
N ARG A 150 3.98 -4.79 3.37
CA ARG A 150 4.15 -6.07 2.67
C ARG A 150 2.91 -6.49 1.90
N VAL A 151 3.12 -7.32 0.89
CA VAL A 151 2.08 -8.03 0.15
C VAL A 151 2.37 -9.52 0.22
N VAL A 152 1.36 -10.32 0.51
CA VAL A 152 1.47 -11.77 0.66
C VAL A 152 0.50 -12.45 -0.28
N LYS A 153 1.00 -13.39 -1.07
CA LYS A 153 0.17 -14.27 -1.90
C LYS A 153 -0.35 -15.43 -1.06
N LEU A 154 -1.66 -15.60 -1.05
CA LEU A 154 -2.36 -16.68 -0.35
C LEU A 154 -2.43 -17.96 -1.22
N SER A 155 -2.83 -19.08 -0.63
CA SER A 155 -2.88 -20.37 -1.31
C SER A 155 -3.97 -20.44 -2.39
N ASN A 156 -5.04 -19.68 -2.24
CA ASN A 156 -6.13 -19.58 -3.23
C ASN A 156 -5.79 -18.66 -4.43
N GLY A 157 -4.64 -17.96 -4.39
CA GLY A 157 -4.20 -17.04 -5.43
C GLY A 157 -4.50 -15.57 -5.16
N ASP A 158 -5.26 -15.23 -4.13
CA ASP A 158 -5.50 -13.87 -3.67
C ASP A 158 -4.28 -13.31 -2.93
N TYR A 159 -4.35 -12.05 -2.59
CA TYR A 159 -3.28 -11.33 -1.87
C TYR A 159 -3.82 -10.73 -0.58
N GLU A 160 -3.04 -10.87 0.48
CA GLU A 160 -3.16 -10.06 1.68
C GLU A 160 -2.18 -8.89 1.55
N VAL A 161 -2.70 -7.68 1.67
CA VAL A 161 -1.94 -6.43 1.67
C VAL A 161 -1.98 -5.87 3.09
N HIS A 162 -0.84 -5.89 3.77
CA HIS A 162 -0.74 -5.47 5.17
C HIS A 162 -0.50 -3.97 5.26
N ASN A 163 -1.37 -3.27 5.98
CA ASN A 163 -1.41 -1.81 6.08
C ASN A 163 -1.09 -1.37 7.51
N ILE A 164 -0.07 -0.56 7.66
CA ILE A 164 0.37 -0.03 8.95
C ILE A 164 0.16 1.49 9.06
N GLY A 165 0.18 1.99 10.30
CA GLY A 165 -0.01 3.42 10.56
C GLY A 165 -1.46 3.88 10.48
N VAL A 166 -2.41 2.95 10.48
CA VAL A 166 -3.86 3.18 10.55
C VAL A 166 -4.47 2.39 11.70
N ASN A 167 -5.66 2.79 12.11
CA ASN A 167 -6.41 2.04 13.11
C ASN A 167 -7.25 0.92 12.50
N TRP A 168 -7.54 1.00 11.23
CA TRP A 168 -8.26 0.03 10.41
C TRP A 168 -8.26 0.52 8.95
N PRO A 169 -8.22 -0.39 7.93
CA PRO A 169 -7.94 -1.83 8.06
C PRO A 169 -6.43 -2.08 8.13
N HIS A 170 -6.03 -3.10 8.88
CA HIS A 170 -4.66 -3.61 8.85
C HIS A 170 -4.44 -4.61 7.73
N HIS A 171 -5.46 -5.41 7.40
CA HIS A 171 -5.40 -6.41 6.33
C HIS A 171 -6.39 -6.05 5.22
N ILE A 172 -5.90 -5.88 4.00
CA ILE A 172 -6.71 -5.63 2.82
C ILE A 172 -6.55 -6.84 1.90
N PHE A 173 -7.66 -7.41 1.45
CA PHE A 173 -7.65 -8.58 0.58
C PHE A 173 -7.94 -8.17 -0.86
N VAL A 174 -7.07 -8.63 -1.75
CA VAL A 174 -7.09 -8.31 -3.18
C VAL A 174 -7.10 -9.63 -3.94
N ASN A 175 -7.97 -9.78 -4.92
CA ASN A 175 -8.03 -10.99 -5.73
C ASN A 175 -6.92 -11.05 -6.80
N ALA A 176 -6.87 -12.16 -7.55
CA ALA A 176 -5.88 -12.37 -8.60
C ALA A 176 -5.96 -11.33 -9.76
N ASP A 177 -7.10 -10.66 -9.91
CA ASP A 177 -7.33 -9.59 -10.89
C ASP A 177 -7.02 -8.19 -10.33
N PHE A 178 -6.40 -8.12 -9.16
CA PHE A 178 -6.07 -6.88 -8.43
C PHE A 178 -7.28 -6.02 -8.08
N GLN A 179 -8.38 -6.66 -7.67
CA GLN A 179 -9.57 -5.99 -7.15
C GLN A 179 -9.66 -6.22 -5.64
N VAL A 180 -9.93 -5.17 -4.87
CA VAL A 180 -10.16 -5.31 -3.43
C VAL A 180 -11.46 -6.08 -3.20
N ILE A 181 -11.38 -7.16 -2.45
CA ILE A 181 -12.52 -8.05 -2.15
C ILE A 181 -12.96 -7.98 -0.69
N GLY A 182 -12.09 -7.54 0.20
CA GLY A 182 -12.40 -7.41 1.62
C GLY A 182 -11.32 -6.72 2.42
N ALA A 183 -11.63 -6.47 3.68
CA ALA A 183 -10.71 -5.87 4.64
C ALA A 183 -11.03 -6.32 6.08
N ASP A 184 -10.00 -6.43 6.91
CA ASP A 184 -10.06 -6.87 8.31
C ASP A 184 -9.06 -6.07 9.17
N ASP A 185 -9.12 -6.27 10.50
CA ASP A 185 -8.20 -5.69 11.49
C ASP A 185 -6.94 -6.55 11.66
#